data_de313bf938e003d1560779dc8f7b9b4b
#
_entry.id   de313bf938e003d1560779dc8f7b9b4b
#
_cell.length_a   1.000
_cell.length_b   1.000
_cell.length_c   1.000
_cell.angle_alpha   90.00
_cell.angle_beta   90.00
_cell.angle_gamma   90.00
#
_symmetry.space_group_name_H-M   'P 1'
#
loop_
_entity.id
_entity.type
_entity.pdbx_description
1 polymer ?
#
loop_
_entity_poly.entity_id
_entity_poly.type
_entity_poly.pdbx_seq_one_letter_code
_entity_poly.pdbx_strand_id
1 'polypeptide(L)'
;MIVEAEMILIKNARVMDPESGFDQVTDILLDGKRIRQIGKVDDVSGIEQVIDASGMIAAPGLIDVHVHFRDPGFTYKEDLQTGSAAAAVGGFTTVVCMANTKPVVDSVDIYKEIEDRCEQLPIKVWQAAAVSKGFEGKELTDMDALYEAGVRGFTDDGIPLMDEKLVEEAMKKAKELDVPISLHEEDPAYIKQPGVNQGKVSEQLNYGGASYLAEAVMVKRDCELAVKTGAKVDIQHISSGVAVDYVKEAKEKGANVYAEASPHHFTLTEEAVLKYGTLARMNPPLRTEEDRQRIIKGLQEGTIEIIATDHAPHSKEEKDKPLDQAPSGITGIETSLALGVTELVEKGYLSMMQLLEKMTINPAKLYNMEQGRLQEGKPADVVLFDPEEEWEVKEYKSKATNSPFTGWKLKGKVKYTICDGKIIEL
;
A
#
# COMPACT_ATOMS: atom_id res chain seq x y z
N MET A 1 -1.86 -15.60 17.57
CA MET A 1 -1.04 -16.84 17.57
C MET A 1 -0.89 -17.32 16.14
N ILE A 2 0.17 -17.99 15.78
CA ILE A 2 0.35 -18.64 14.47
C ILE A 2 -0.02 -20.11 14.66
N VAL A 3 -0.89 -20.63 13.81
CA VAL A 3 -1.19 -22.07 13.74
C VAL A 3 -0.34 -22.66 12.63
N GLU A 4 0.60 -23.52 12.99
CA GLU A 4 1.45 -24.25 12.04
C GLU A 4 0.80 -25.59 11.74
N ALA A 5 0.50 -25.83 10.46
CA ALA A 5 0.05 -27.09 9.93
C ALA A 5 0.82 -27.37 8.64
N GLU A 6 1.29 -28.61 8.44
CA GLU A 6 2.03 -28.94 7.21
C GLU A 6 1.10 -28.94 6.00
N MET A 7 -0.15 -29.44 6.17
CA MET A 7 -1.14 -29.48 5.10
C MET A 7 -2.46 -28.83 5.54
N ILE A 8 -2.87 -27.81 4.80
CA ILE A 8 -4.13 -27.06 5.02
C ILE A 8 -5.03 -27.23 3.80
N LEU A 9 -6.27 -27.64 4.02
CA LEU A 9 -7.30 -27.69 3.00
C LEU A 9 -8.34 -26.57 3.20
N ILE A 10 -8.42 -25.67 2.24
CA ILE A 10 -9.47 -24.64 2.15
C ILE A 10 -10.54 -25.20 1.21
N LYS A 11 -11.76 -25.39 1.72
CA LYS A 11 -12.88 -26.00 0.98
C LYS A 11 -13.92 -24.98 0.58
N ASN A 12 -14.52 -25.21 -0.59
CA ASN A 12 -15.72 -24.52 -1.04
C ASN A 12 -15.55 -22.97 -1.18
N ALA A 13 -14.34 -22.46 -1.27
CA ALA A 13 -14.09 -21.03 -1.48
C ALA A 13 -14.39 -20.63 -2.92
N ARG A 14 -14.90 -19.41 -3.13
CA ARG A 14 -14.80 -18.77 -4.45
C ARG A 14 -13.36 -18.31 -4.64
N VAL A 15 -12.59 -19.11 -5.37
CA VAL A 15 -11.17 -18.85 -5.65
C VAL A 15 -11.08 -17.82 -6.78
N MET A 16 -10.43 -16.69 -6.51
CA MET A 16 -10.23 -15.61 -7.47
C MET A 16 -8.73 -15.31 -7.61
N ASP A 17 -8.18 -15.55 -8.80
CA ASP A 17 -6.79 -15.19 -9.14
C ASP A 17 -6.76 -14.18 -10.27
N PRO A 18 -6.44 -12.89 -9.99
CA PRO A 18 -6.45 -11.85 -11.01
C PRO A 18 -5.44 -12.05 -12.13
N GLU A 19 -4.30 -12.70 -11.87
CA GLU A 19 -3.29 -12.91 -12.92
C GLU A 19 -3.77 -13.86 -14.02
N SER A 20 -4.43 -14.96 -13.65
CA SER A 20 -4.96 -15.94 -14.60
C SER A 20 -6.40 -15.67 -15.02
N GLY A 21 -7.11 -14.79 -14.31
CA GLY A 21 -8.55 -14.56 -14.47
C GLY A 21 -9.40 -15.72 -13.93
N PHE A 22 -8.84 -16.59 -13.08
CA PHE A 22 -9.57 -17.70 -12.49
C PHE A 22 -10.61 -17.21 -11.48
N ASP A 23 -11.86 -17.66 -11.63
CA ASP A 23 -12.98 -17.31 -10.74
C ASP A 23 -13.97 -18.47 -10.66
N GLN A 24 -13.79 -19.38 -9.70
CA GLN A 24 -14.64 -20.57 -9.53
C GLN A 24 -14.73 -20.96 -8.06
N VAL A 25 -15.85 -21.57 -7.65
CA VAL A 25 -15.98 -22.20 -6.34
C VAL A 25 -15.27 -23.57 -6.39
N THR A 26 -14.22 -23.72 -5.59
CA THR A 26 -13.40 -24.93 -5.53
C THR A 26 -12.59 -25.00 -4.23
N ASP A 27 -11.70 -26.00 -4.13
CA ASP A 27 -10.81 -26.18 -2.99
C ASP A 27 -9.40 -25.69 -3.31
N ILE A 28 -8.64 -25.36 -2.27
CA ILE A 28 -7.19 -25.09 -2.33
C ILE A 28 -6.50 -25.98 -1.31
N LEU A 29 -5.51 -26.74 -1.75
CA LEU A 29 -4.64 -27.51 -0.87
C LEU A 29 -3.29 -26.84 -0.77
N LEU A 30 -2.91 -26.45 0.46
CA LEU A 30 -1.61 -25.94 0.80
C LEU A 30 -0.75 -27.05 1.39
N ASP A 31 0.54 -27.09 1.03
CA ASP A 31 1.54 -28.02 1.53
C ASP A 31 2.79 -27.22 1.93
N GLY A 32 2.98 -27.05 3.22
CA GLY A 32 3.97 -26.14 3.75
C GLY A 32 3.84 -24.75 3.13
N LYS A 33 4.91 -24.20 2.60
CA LYS A 33 4.96 -22.85 2.03
C LYS A 33 4.43 -22.71 0.61
N ARG A 34 3.86 -23.75 0.01
CA ARG A 34 3.45 -23.75 -1.41
C ARG A 34 2.00 -24.20 -1.60
N ILE A 35 1.36 -23.64 -2.63
CA ILE A 35 0.06 -24.12 -3.11
C ILE A 35 0.32 -25.40 -3.85
N ARG A 36 -0.23 -26.51 -3.35
CA ARG A 36 -0.07 -27.83 -3.96
C ARG A 36 -1.09 -28.10 -5.05
N GLN A 37 -2.36 -27.70 -4.83
CA GLN A 37 -3.45 -27.98 -5.77
C GLN A 37 -4.53 -26.91 -5.67
N ILE A 38 -5.08 -26.51 -6.82
CA ILE A 38 -6.31 -25.71 -6.92
C ILE A 38 -7.31 -26.55 -7.74
N GLY A 39 -8.42 -26.93 -7.10
CA GLY A 39 -9.39 -27.83 -7.69
C GLY A 39 -9.97 -28.74 -6.61
N LYS A 40 -10.91 -29.63 -7.00
CA LYS A 40 -11.49 -30.57 -6.08
C LYS A 40 -10.41 -31.48 -5.46
N VAL A 41 -10.37 -31.55 -4.14
CA VAL A 41 -9.45 -32.41 -3.38
C VAL A 41 -10.22 -33.64 -2.88
N ASP A 42 -9.96 -34.81 -3.48
CA ASP A 42 -10.61 -36.07 -3.12
C ASP A 42 -9.82 -36.84 -2.04
N ASP A 43 -8.49 -36.76 -2.06
CA ASP A 43 -7.63 -37.39 -1.05
C ASP A 43 -7.34 -36.41 0.09
N VAL A 44 -7.90 -36.70 1.23
CA VAL A 44 -7.77 -35.92 2.46
C VAL A 44 -6.75 -36.51 3.45
N SER A 45 -6.00 -37.54 3.04
CA SER A 45 -4.99 -38.15 3.89
C SER A 45 -3.84 -37.20 4.17
N GLY A 46 -3.44 -37.10 5.44
CA GLY A 46 -2.37 -36.20 5.88
C GLY A 46 -2.77 -34.71 6.03
N ILE A 47 -4.04 -34.34 5.79
CA ILE A 47 -4.51 -33.00 6.04
C ILE A 47 -4.67 -32.79 7.54
N GLU A 48 -4.00 -31.76 8.07
CA GLU A 48 -4.00 -31.44 9.50
C GLU A 48 -5.05 -30.40 9.84
N GLN A 49 -5.30 -29.46 8.93
CA GLN A 49 -6.26 -28.38 9.12
C GLN A 49 -7.22 -28.28 7.92
N VAL A 50 -8.51 -28.18 8.22
CA VAL A 50 -9.56 -27.93 7.20
C VAL A 50 -10.27 -26.63 7.53
N ILE A 51 -10.37 -25.73 6.56
CA ILE A 51 -11.14 -24.49 6.63
C ILE A 51 -12.30 -24.60 5.67
N ASP A 52 -13.55 -24.57 6.18
CA ASP A 52 -14.72 -24.40 5.32
C ASP A 52 -14.92 -22.92 5.00
N ALA A 53 -14.62 -22.57 3.75
CA ALA A 53 -14.70 -21.21 3.24
C ALA A 53 -15.95 -20.96 2.38
N SER A 54 -17.03 -21.72 2.65
CA SER A 54 -18.33 -21.53 1.97
C SER A 54 -18.80 -20.08 2.12
N GLY A 55 -19.11 -19.43 1.01
CA GLY A 55 -19.52 -18.00 0.98
C GLY A 55 -18.38 -17.02 1.02
N MET A 56 -17.15 -17.45 1.23
CA MET A 56 -15.97 -16.58 1.24
C MET A 56 -15.27 -16.56 -0.12
N ILE A 57 -14.55 -15.47 -0.36
CA ILE A 57 -13.56 -15.37 -1.44
C ILE A 57 -12.20 -15.77 -0.89
N ALA A 58 -11.52 -16.65 -1.64
CA ALA A 58 -10.10 -16.92 -1.50
C ALA A 58 -9.34 -16.17 -2.59
N ALA A 59 -8.51 -15.23 -2.21
CA ALA A 59 -7.67 -14.45 -3.12
C ALA A 59 -6.20 -14.60 -2.74
N PRO A 60 -5.24 -14.24 -3.63
CA PRO A 60 -3.85 -14.10 -3.22
C PRO A 60 -3.75 -13.19 -2.00
N GLY A 61 -2.84 -13.51 -1.07
CA GLY A 61 -2.57 -12.61 0.05
C GLY A 61 -2.28 -11.20 -0.46
N LEU A 62 -2.91 -10.20 0.16
CA LEU A 62 -2.81 -8.81 -0.27
C LEU A 62 -1.38 -8.29 -0.11
N ILE A 63 -1.00 -7.35 -0.96
CA ILE A 63 0.32 -6.71 -0.98
C ILE A 63 0.14 -5.21 -0.86
N ASP A 64 0.79 -4.59 0.12
CA ASP A 64 0.83 -3.14 0.28
C ASP A 64 2.26 -2.63 0.11
N VAL A 65 2.47 -1.82 -0.91
CA VAL A 65 3.82 -1.33 -1.25
C VAL A 65 4.15 0.02 -0.61
N HIS A 66 3.28 0.51 0.29
CA HIS A 66 3.47 1.82 0.91
C HIS A 66 2.95 1.84 2.37
N VAL A 67 3.83 1.49 3.32
CA VAL A 67 3.51 1.50 4.75
C VAL A 67 4.63 2.10 5.59
N HIS A 68 4.28 2.65 6.76
CA HIS A 68 5.20 3.23 7.72
C HIS A 68 5.09 2.50 9.06
N PHE A 69 5.92 1.49 9.29
CA PHE A 69 5.95 0.78 10.58
C PHE A 69 6.78 1.49 11.64
N ARG A 70 7.33 2.68 11.32
CA ARG A 70 7.96 3.58 12.29
C ARG A 70 9.16 3.01 13.06
N ASP A 71 9.66 1.87 12.68
CA ASP A 71 10.72 1.13 13.33
C ASP A 71 11.90 0.93 12.36
N PRO A 72 13.08 1.41 12.71
CA PRO A 72 13.53 1.98 13.99
C PRO A 72 13.13 3.45 14.21
N GLY A 73 13.20 3.85 15.47
CA GLY A 73 13.28 5.26 15.91
C GLY A 73 11.98 5.90 16.38
N PHE A 74 10.81 5.42 15.92
CA PHE A 74 9.50 5.97 16.28
C PHE A 74 8.54 4.91 16.80
N THR A 75 9.07 3.90 17.48
CA THR A 75 8.34 2.70 17.93
C THR A 75 7.20 2.99 18.92
N TYR A 76 7.13 4.19 19.45
CA TYR A 76 5.99 4.64 20.25
C TYR A 76 4.71 4.85 19.45
N LYS A 77 4.83 5.05 18.11
CA LYS A 77 3.68 5.20 17.20
C LYS A 77 3.25 3.86 16.60
N GLU A 78 4.21 3.08 16.16
CA GLU A 78 4.09 1.76 15.56
C GLU A 78 5.44 1.06 15.62
N ASP A 79 5.44 -0.26 15.56
CA ASP A 79 6.64 -1.06 15.39
C ASP A 79 6.41 -2.22 14.41
N LEU A 80 7.45 -2.97 14.10
CA LEU A 80 7.38 -4.10 13.18
C LEU A 80 6.36 -5.16 13.62
N GLN A 81 6.22 -5.40 14.93
CA GLN A 81 5.29 -6.42 15.46
C GLN A 81 3.84 -5.98 15.32
N THR A 82 3.52 -4.77 15.78
CA THR A 82 2.14 -4.27 15.75
C THR A 82 1.70 -3.90 14.35
N GLY A 83 2.60 -3.34 13.52
CA GLY A 83 2.32 -3.06 12.11
C GLY A 83 2.08 -4.33 11.29
N SER A 84 2.89 -5.38 11.48
CA SER A 84 2.67 -6.66 10.80
C SER A 84 1.40 -7.37 11.26
N ALA A 85 1.01 -7.24 12.54
CA ALA A 85 -0.25 -7.76 13.05
C ALA A 85 -1.45 -7.01 12.44
N ALA A 86 -1.37 -5.68 12.33
CA ALA A 86 -2.38 -4.86 11.67
C ALA A 86 -2.53 -5.22 10.18
N ALA A 87 -1.41 -5.42 9.49
CA ALA A 87 -1.40 -5.87 8.10
C ALA A 87 -2.09 -7.23 7.94
N ALA A 88 -1.79 -8.19 8.82
CA ALA A 88 -2.44 -9.50 8.79
C ALA A 88 -3.96 -9.40 8.97
N VAL A 89 -4.45 -8.55 9.88
CA VAL A 89 -5.90 -8.30 10.06
C VAL A 89 -6.53 -7.69 8.81
N GLY A 90 -5.78 -6.85 8.10
CA GLY A 90 -6.20 -6.29 6.81
C GLY A 90 -6.17 -7.28 5.63
N GLY A 91 -5.67 -8.51 5.81
CA GLY A 91 -5.55 -9.52 4.76
C GLY A 91 -4.21 -9.47 3.99
N PHE A 92 -3.27 -8.64 4.43
CA PHE A 92 -1.98 -8.49 3.78
C PHE A 92 -1.00 -9.55 4.25
N THR A 93 -0.35 -10.20 3.30
CA THR A 93 0.73 -11.18 3.53
C THR A 93 2.10 -10.63 3.20
N THR A 94 2.15 -9.51 2.50
CA THR A 94 3.39 -8.83 2.13
C THR A 94 3.20 -7.32 2.20
N VAL A 95 4.18 -6.64 2.79
CA VAL A 95 4.22 -5.16 2.81
C VAL A 95 5.61 -4.66 2.47
N VAL A 96 5.69 -3.41 1.96
CA VAL A 96 6.94 -2.69 1.77
C VAL A 96 6.95 -1.46 2.67
N CYS A 97 7.89 -1.42 3.61
CA CYS A 97 8.10 -0.30 4.53
C CYS A 97 8.93 0.80 3.88
N MET A 98 8.49 2.05 4.08
CA MET A 98 9.22 3.23 3.62
C MET A 98 10.49 3.49 4.44
N ALA A 99 11.43 4.21 3.82
CA ALA A 99 12.77 4.41 4.38
C ALA A 99 12.87 5.54 5.42
N ASN A 100 11.79 6.27 5.71
CA ASN A 100 11.74 7.45 6.59
C ASN A 100 11.70 7.11 8.09
N THR A 101 12.57 6.24 8.49
CA THR A 101 12.82 5.81 9.89
C THR A 101 13.89 6.69 10.55
N LYS A 102 14.29 6.38 11.77
CA LYS A 102 15.38 7.06 12.47
C LYS A 102 16.31 6.05 13.13
N PRO A 103 17.50 5.82 12.58
CA PRO A 103 18.05 6.48 11.38
C PRO A 103 17.26 6.17 10.09
N VAL A 104 17.42 7.01 9.06
CA VAL A 104 16.92 6.76 7.69
C VAL A 104 17.60 5.51 7.16
N VAL A 105 16.87 4.70 6.38
CA VAL A 105 17.45 3.47 5.78
C VAL A 105 18.28 3.83 4.54
N ASP A 106 19.46 4.35 4.74
CA ASP A 106 20.36 4.85 3.70
C ASP A 106 21.71 4.11 3.61
N SER A 107 21.86 3.05 4.39
CA SER A 107 23.05 2.22 4.42
C SER A 107 22.76 0.75 4.62
N VAL A 108 23.69 -0.12 4.21
CA VAL A 108 23.59 -1.58 4.33
C VAL A 108 23.43 -2.02 5.78
N ASP A 109 24.14 -1.39 6.71
CA ASP A 109 24.11 -1.78 8.14
C ASP A 109 22.72 -1.56 8.74
N ILE A 110 22.10 -0.40 8.43
CA ILE A 110 20.74 -0.07 8.92
C ILE A 110 19.72 -1.02 8.28
N TYR A 111 19.83 -1.27 6.97
CA TYR A 111 18.94 -2.18 6.25
C TYR A 111 18.99 -3.59 6.87
N LYS A 112 20.17 -4.14 7.09
CA LYS A 112 20.33 -5.50 7.64
C LYS A 112 19.81 -5.64 9.07
N GLU A 113 20.01 -4.63 9.91
CA GLU A 113 19.44 -4.62 11.26
C GLU A 113 17.92 -4.77 11.24
N ILE A 114 17.24 -4.11 10.28
CA ILE A 114 15.80 -4.22 10.12
C ILE A 114 15.42 -5.59 9.54
N GLU A 115 16.10 -6.03 8.48
CA GLU A 115 15.84 -7.30 7.80
C GLU A 115 15.92 -8.49 8.76
N ASP A 116 16.96 -8.57 9.60
CA ASP A 116 17.12 -9.63 10.60
C ASP A 116 15.92 -9.73 11.57
N ARG A 117 15.29 -8.59 11.88
CA ARG A 117 14.10 -8.55 12.74
C ARG A 117 12.81 -8.90 12.00
N CYS A 118 12.78 -8.71 10.68
CA CYS A 118 11.61 -9.02 9.87
C CYS A 118 11.40 -10.52 9.66
N GLU A 119 12.44 -11.36 9.79
CA GLU A 119 12.35 -12.81 9.58
C GLU A 119 11.36 -13.53 10.51
N GLN A 120 11.10 -12.98 11.70
CA GLN A 120 10.23 -13.58 12.71
C GLN A 120 8.80 -13.01 12.71
N LEU A 121 8.48 -12.15 11.77
CA LEU A 121 7.15 -11.54 11.67
C LEU A 121 6.13 -12.50 11.05
N PRO A 122 4.84 -12.33 11.35
CA PRO A 122 3.79 -13.21 10.83
C PRO A 122 3.57 -13.09 9.32
N ILE A 123 3.99 -11.97 8.73
CA ILE A 123 3.90 -11.68 7.29
C ILE A 123 5.27 -11.31 6.74
N LYS A 124 5.37 -11.24 5.42
CA LYS A 124 6.58 -10.77 4.73
C LYS A 124 6.66 -9.25 4.80
N VAL A 125 7.71 -8.74 5.42
CA VAL A 125 7.99 -7.31 5.49
C VAL A 125 9.26 -7.03 4.69
N TRP A 126 9.11 -6.29 3.60
CA TRP A 126 10.21 -5.80 2.80
C TRP A 126 10.54 -4.37 3.22
N GLN A 127 11.80 -4.00 3.21
CA GLN A 127 12.24 -2.67 3.54
C GLN A 127 12.81 -1.97 2.31
N ALA A 128 12.20 -0.86 1.90
CA ALA A 128 12.79 0.03 0.90
C ALA A 128 13.94 0.84 1.51
N ALA A 129 14.91 1.20 0.68
CA ALA A 129 15.97 2.09 1.09
C ALA A 129 15.82 3.50 0.51
N ALA A 130 16.50 4.46 1.11
CA ALA A 130 16.52 5.84 0.66
C ALA A 130 17.20 5.98 -0.71
N VAL A 131 16.68 6.86 -1.55
CA VAL A 131 17.33 7.30 -2.78
C VAL A 131 18.52 8.19 -2.44
N SER A 132 18.32 9.16 -1.54
CA SER A 132 19.38 10.11 -1.16
C SER A 132 19.83 9.88 0.28
N LYS A 133 21.12 10.10 0.54
CA LYS A 133 21.72 9.99 1.88
C LYS A 133 21.02 10.96 2.84
N GLY A 134 20.56 10.42 3.97
CA GLY A 134 19.90 11.18 5.02
C GLY A 134 18.61 11.90 4.57
N PHE A 135 18.04 11.55 3.42
CA PHE A 135 16.92 12.28 2.80
C PHE A 135 17.24 13.73 2.46
N GLU A 136 18.52 14.05 2.21
CA GLU A 136 18.92 15.43 1.90
C GLU A 136 18.70 15.84 0.44
N GLY A 137 18.41 14.91 -0.46
CA GLY A 137 18.22 15.18 -1.89
C GLY A 137 19.47 15.72 -2.60
N LYS A 138 20.68 15.42 -2.08
CA LYS A 138 21.95 15.99 -2.57
C LYS A 138 22.89 14.95 -3.14
N GLU A 139 22.91 13.76 -2.58
CA GLU A 139 23.81 12.68 -2.94
C GLU A 139 23.06 11.35 -2.90
N LEU A 140 23.22 10.52 -3.92
CA LEU A 140 22.63 9.18 -3.95
C LEU A 140 23.24 8.29 -2.87
N THR A 141 22.42 7.38 -2.34
CA THR A 141 22.91 6.26 -1.53
C THR A 141 23.73 5.31 -2.41
N ASP A 142 24.46 4.39 -1.79
CA ASP A 142 25.10 3.30 -2.55
C ASP A 142 24.04 2.25 -2.93
N MET A 143 23.30 2.56 -4.00
CA MET A 143 22.17 1.73 -4.46
C MET A 143 22.65 0.32 -4.88
N ASP A 144 23.88 0.17 -5.40
CA ASP A 144 24.45 -1.14 -5.76
C ASP A 144 24.66 -1.99 -4.51
N ALA A 145 25.34 -1.45 -3.48
CA ALA A 145 25.58 -2.17 -2.23
C ALA A 145 24.27 -2.50 -1.50
N LEU A 146 23.31 -1.59 -1.49
CA LEU A 146 21.99 -1.83 -0.91
C LEU A 146 21.22 -2.92 -1.66
N TYR A 147 21.26 -2.93 -2.99
CA TYR A 147 20.64 -3.98 -3.80
C TYR A 147 21.29 -5.35 -3.56
N GLU A 148 22.63 -5.42 -3.50
CA GLU A 148 23.36 -6.64 -3.16
C GLU A 148 23.02 -7.15 -1.75
N ALA A 149 22.73 -6.24 -0.81
CA ALA A 149 22.31 -6.57 0.54
C ALA A 149 20.87 -7.12 0.61
N GLY A 150 20.03 -6.90 -0.41
CA GLY A 150 18.65 -7.40 -0.45
C GLY A 150 17.57 -6.37 -0.76
N VAL A 151 17.89 -5.07 -0.79
CA VAL A 151 16.92 -4.01 -1.11
C VAL A 151 16.33 -4.22 -2.52
N ARG A 152 15.02 -4.05 -2.65
CA ARG A 152 14.29 -4.25 -3.92
C ARG A 152 13.48 -3.03 -4.38
N GLY A 153 13.68 -1.88 -3.75
CA GLY A 153 13.04 -0.61 -4.12
C GLY A 153 13.63 0.55 -3.36
N PHE A 154 13.58 1.74 -3.94
CA PHE A 154 14.16 2.97 -3.39
C PHE A 154 13.13 4.08 -3.32
N THR A 155 13.15 4.85 -2.24
CA THR A 155 12.22 5.96 -2.01
C THR A 155 12.76 6.95 -0.98
N ASP A 156 12.54 8.23 -1.20
CA ASP A 156 12.67 9.28 -0.17
C ASP A 156 11.26 9.71 0.32
N ASP A 157 10.31 8.77 0.39
CA ASP A 157 8.93 9.08 0.75
C ASP A 157 8.80 10.01 1.97
N GLY A 158 7.89 10.97 1.83
CA GLY A 158 7.67 12.07 2.76
C GLY A 158 8.54 13.31 2.48
N ILE A 159 9.56 13.22 1.61
CA ILE A 159 10.40 14.34 1.19
C ILE A 159 10.57 14.33 -0.34
N PRO A 160 10.17 15.40 -1.05
CA PRO A 160 10.30 15.46 -2.50
C PRO A 160 11.76 15.58 -2.92
N LEU A 161 12.14 14.88 -3.96
CA LEU A 161 13.45 15.02 -4.60
C LEU A 161 13.42 16.18 -5.61
N MET A 162 13.97 17.33 -5.23
CA MET A 162 13.88 18.57 -6.03
C MET A 162 14.91 18.66 -7.14
N ASP A 163 16.10 18.06 -6.99
CA ASP A 163 17.15 18.09 -8.01
C ASP A 163 16.84 17.07 -9.13
N GLU A 164 16.40 17.59 -10.28
CA GLU A 164 16.05 16.80 -11.46
C GLU A 164 17.22 15.92 -11.96
N LYS A 165 18.46 16.38 -11.83
CA LYS A 165 19.63 15.58 -12.25
C LYS A 165 19.85 14.40 -11.33
N LEU A 166 19.69 14.61 -10.03
CA LEU A 166 19.79 13.54 -9.05
C LEU A 166 18.70 12.48 -9.28
N VAL A 167 17.46 12.92 -9.56
CA VAL A 167 16.35 12.01 -9.87
C VAL A 167 16.63 11.22 -11.15
N GLU A 168 17.12 11.88 -12.21
CA GLU A 168 17.47 11.19 -13.46
C GLU A 168 18.57 10.14 -13.26
N GLU A 169 19.59 10.45 -12.45
CA GLU A 169 20.67 9.51 -12.10
C GLU A 169 20.12 8.33 -11.28
N ALA A 170 19.27 8.59 -10.28
CA ALA A 170 18.61 7.57 -9.49
C ALA A 170 17.74 6.65 -10.35
N MET A 171 16.95 7.21 -11.27
CA MET A 171 16.12 6.44 -12.20
C MET A 171 16.96 5.54 -13.11
N LYS A 172 18.08 6.04 -13.64
CA LYS A 172 18.99 5.22 -14.44
C LYS A 172 19.57 4.06 -13.65
N LYS A 173 19.96 4.31 -12.39
CA LYS A 173 20.50 3.28 -11.52
C LYS A 173 19.42 2.25 -11.16
N ALA A 174 18.22 2.68 -10.78
CA ALA A 174 17.10 1.79 -10.50
C ALA A 174 16.74 0.89 -11.70
N LYS A 175 16.82 1.44 -12.92
CA LYS A 175 16.64 0.65 -14.16
C LYS A 175 17.73 -0.41 -14.34
N GLU A 176 19.01 -0.07 -14.10
CA GLU A 176 20.10 -1.04 -14.17
C GLU A 176 19.91 -2.21 -13.21
N LEU A 177 19.39 -1.93 -12.01
CA LEU A 177 19.10 -2.91 -10.96
C LEU A 177 17.75 -3.64 -11.14
N ASP A 178 16.93 -3.22 -12.10
CA ASP A 178 15.54 -3.68 -12.32
C ASP A 178 14.65 -3.60 -11.05
N VAL A 179 14.76 -2.49 -10.35
CA VAL A 179 13.95 -2.19 -9.17
C VAL A 179 13.13 -0.91 -9.36
N PRO A 180 11.99 -0.75 -8.66
CA PRO A 180 11.24 0.50 -8.69
C PRO A 180 11.95 1.62 -7.93
N ILE A 181 11.68 2.84 -8.37
CA ILE A 181 11.87 4.07 -7.61
C ILE A 181 10.51 4.67 -7.35
N SER A 182 10.12 4.81 -6.08
CA SER A 182 8.82 5.35 -5.65
C SER A 182 9.01 6.77 -5.16
N LEU A 183 8.19 7.71 -5.65
CA LEU A 183 8.40 9.14 -5.50
C LEU A 183 7.20 9.82 -4.83
N HIS A 184 7.50 10.56 -3.76
CA HIS A 184 6.58 11.46 -3.07
C HIS A 184 6.59 12.82 -3.78
N GLU A 185 5.48 13.17 -4.39
CA GLU A 185 5.38 14.28 -5.31
C GLU A 185 4.78 15.51 -4.63
N GLU A 186 5.63 16.40 -4.14
CA GLU A 186 5.18 17.58 -3.38
C GLU A 186 6.15 18.75 -3.51
N ASP A 187 5.96 19.64 -4.47
CA ASP A 187 6.76 20.87 -4.59
C ASP A 187 6.37 21.88 -3.51
N PRO A 188 7.26 22.17 -2.54
CA PRO A 188 6.97 23.11 -1.44
C PRO A 188 6.67 24.54 -1.90
N ALA A 189 7.04 24.93 -3.12
CA ALA A 189 6.73 26.27 -3.66
C ALA A 189 5.21 26.53 -3.79
N TYR A 190 4.40 25.47 -3.89
CA TYR A 190 2.95 25.54 -4.03
C TYR A 190 2.19 25.23 -2.72
N ILE A 191 2.89 25.23 -1.58
CA ILE A 191 2.34 24.90 -0.27
C ILE A 191 2.45 26.10 0.64
N LYS A 192 1.32 26.65 1.06
CA LYS A 192 1.27 27.69 2.10
C LYS A 192 1.25 27.07 3.50
N GLN A 193 0.43 26.02 3.67
CA GLN A 193 0.37 25.18 4.86
C GLN A 193 0.00 23.75 4.42
N PRO A 194 0.73 22.71 4.88
CA PRO A 194 0.53 21.34 4.44
C PRO A 194 -0.69 20.67 5.10
N GLY A 195 -1.15 19.58 4.50
CA GLY A 195 -2.11 18.66 5.10
C GLY A 195 -3.58 18.98 4.87
N VAL A 196 -3.89 20.12 4.24
CA VAL A 196 -5.25 20.50 3.82
C VAL A 196 -5.19 21.06 2.40
N ASN A 197 -6.13 20.68 1.54
CA ASN A 197 -6.20 21.21 0.18
C ASN A 197 -6.41 22.72 0.15
N GLN A 198 -5.69 23.43 -0.71
CA GLN A 198 -5.94 24.84 -0.96
C GLN A 198 -7.24 25.00 -1.77
N GLY A 199 -8.27 25.50 -1.13
CA GLY A 199 -9.60 25.68 -1.71
C GLY A 199 -10.63 26.12 -0.68
N LYS A 200 -11.88 25.77 -0.92
CA LYS A 200 -13.03 26.18 -0.08
C LYS A 200 -12.84 25.86 1.41
N VAL A 201 -12.37 24.65 1.73
CA VAL A 201 -12.24 24.20 3.12
C VAL A 201 -11.10 24.95 3.82
N SER A 202 -9.96 25.11 3.17
CA SER A 202 -8.84 25.86 3.74
C SER A 202 -9.20 27.33 3.96
N GLU A 203 -9.96 27.95 3.04
CA GLU A 203 -10.49 29.32 3.22
C GLU A 203 -11.43 29.41 4.43
N GLN A 204 -12.37 28.46 4.56
CA GLN A 204 -13.29 28.41 5.70
C GLN A 204 -12.57 28.25 7.04
N LEU A 205 -11.47 27.49 7.05
CA LEU A 205 -10.64 27.28 8.24
C LEU A 205 -9.62 28.39 8.48
N ASN A 206 -9.56 29.39 7.62
CA ASN A 206 -8.50 30.40 7.58
C ASN A 206 -7.10 29.74 7.57
N TYR A 207 -6.95 28.70 6.75
CA TYR A 207 -5.75 27.89 6.59
C TYR A 207 -5.15 28.09 5.21
N GLY A 208 -3.81 28.15 5.09
CA GLY A 208 -3.17 28.45 3.80
C GLY A 208 -3.35 27.37 2.74
N GLY A 209 -3.35 26.12 3.16
CA GLY A 209 -3.52 24.95 2.30
C GLY A 209 -2.35 24.63 1.36
N ALA A 210 -2.43 23.47 0.72
CA ALA A 210 -1.52 22.99 -0.30
C ALA A 210 -2.24 22.86 -1.64
N SER A 211 -1.74 23.57 -2.65
CA SER A 211 -2.29 23.54 -4.00
C SER A 211 -2.11 22.15 -4.65
N TYR A 212 -3.02 21.75 -5.51
CA TYR A 212 -2.85 20.56 -6.37
C TYR A 212 -1.62 20.67 -7.28
N LEU A 213 -1.16 21.90 -7.57
CA LEU A 213 0.06 22.13 -8.35
C LEU A 213 1.31 21.56 -7.67
N ALA A 214 1.34 21.50 -6.33
CA ALA A 214 2.46 20.92 -5.61
C ALA A 214 2.75 19.47 -6.07
N GLU A 215 1.70 18.69 -6.28
CA GLU A 215 1.80 17.33 -6.81
C GLU A 215 1.96 17.32 -8.33
N ALA A 216 1.10 18.04 -9.05
CA ALA A 216 0.99 17.95 -10.49
C ALA A 216 2.28 18.33 -11.23
N VAL A 217 3.02 19.35 -10.79
CA VAL A 217 4.27 19.77 -11.45
C VAL A 217 5.38 18.73 -11.27
N MET A 218 5.44 18.08 -10.11
CA MET A 218 6.41 17.03 -9.82
C MET A 218 6.09 15.76 -10.60
N VAL A 219 4.84 15.31 -10.57
CA VAL A 219 4.38 14.14 -11.36
C VAL A 219 4.68 14.33 -12.84
N LYS A 220 4.44 15.54 -13.38
CA LYS A 220 4.77 15.83 -14.78
C LYS A 220 6.26 15.65 -15.06
N ARG A 221 7.12 16.26 -14.23
CA ARG A 221 8.59 16.15 -14.35
C ARG A 221 9.04 14.70 -14.33
N ASP A 222 8.58 13.94 -13.34
CA ASP A 222 9.08 12.59 -13.11
C ASP A 222 8.51 11.59 -14.13
N CYS A 223 7.30 11.82 -14.63
CA CYS A 223 6.79 11.12 -15.80
C CYS A 223 7.62 11.39 -17.08
N GLU A 224 8.05 12.63 -17.32
CA GLU A 224 8.95 12.98 -18.43
C GLU A 224 10.32 12.31 -18.29
N LEU A 225 10.86 12.27 -17.08
CA LEU A 225 12.10 11.54 -16.77
C LEU A 225 11.94 10.01 -16.93
N ALA A 226 10.79 9.45 -16.54
CA ALA A 226 10.49 8.04 -16.76
C ALA A 226 10.45 7.68 -18.26
N VAL A 227 9.85 8.54 -19.10
CA VAL A 227 9.89 8.38 -20.57
C VAL A 227 11.34 8.41 -21.07
N LYS A 228 12.14 9.35 -20.58
CA LYS A 228 13.54 9.54 -21.00
C LYS A 228 14.45 8.39 -20.59
N THR A 229 14.32 7.92 -19.37
CA THR A 229 15.22 6.90 -18.78
C THR A 229 14.74 5.48 -19.04
N GLY A 230 13.44 5.27 -19.16
CA GLY A 230 12.81 3.94 -19.21
C GLY A 230 12.86 3.21 -17.86
N ALA A 231 13.05 3.94 -16.75
CA ALA A 231 13.03 3.39 -15.40
C ALA A 231 11.60 2.98 -14.99
N LYS A 232 11.53 2.03 -14.05
CA LYS A 232 10.29 1.65 -13.37
C LYS A 232 10.04 2.67 -12.25
N VAL A 233 9.09 3.57 -12.50
CA VAL A 233 8.75 4.68 -11.59
C VAL A 233 7.38 4.44 -11.00
N ASP A 234 7.25 4.66 -9.72
CA ASP A 234 6.00 4.57 -8.99
C ASP A 234 5.65 5.94 -8.41
N ILE A 235 4.51 6.48 -8.82
CA ILE A 235 3.96 7.74 -8.32
C ILE A 235 3.11 7.41 -7.11
N GLN A 236 3.63 7.74 -5.92
CA GLN A 236 2.99 7.40 -4.65
C GLN A 236 1.71 8.21 -4.42
N HIS A 237 0.72 7.60 -3.74
CA HIS A 237 -0.51 8.21 -3.19
C HIS A 237 -1.07 9.39 -4.00
N ILE A 238 -1.29 9.21 -5.30
CA ILE A 238 -1.78 10.26 -6.19
C ILE A 238 -3.13 10.83 -5.70
N SER A 239 -3.24 12.15 -5.63
CA SER A 239 -4.42 12.85 -5.09
C SER A 239 -5.08 13.80 -6.08
N SER A 240 -4.34 14.33 -7.04
CA SER A 240 -4.80 15.31 -8.02
C SER A 240 -5.25 14.66 -9.33
N GLY A 241 -6.42 15.03 -9.83
CA GLY A 241 -6.91 14.57 -11.14
C GLY A 241 -6.00 14.99 -12.30
N VAL A 242 -5.34 16.14 -12.20
CA VAL A 242 -4.37 16.62 -13.21
C VAL A 242 -3.13 15.72 -13.22
N ALA A 243 -2.67 15.28 -12.05
CA ALA A 243 -1.55 14.35 -11.95
C ALA A 243 -1.88 12.99 -12.61
N VAL A 244 -3.11 12.50 -12.48
CA VAL A 244 -3.58 11.28 -13.17
C VAL A 244 -3.46 11.43 -14.68
N ASP A 245 -3.76 12.60 -15.25
CA ASP A 245 -3.60 12.83 -16.69
C ASP A 245 -2.13 12.73 -17.12
N TYR A 246 -1.19 13.29 -16.35
CA TYR A 246 0.24 13.19 -16.68
C TYR A 246 0.75 11.75 -16.62
N VAL A 247 0.29 10.94 -15.67
CA VAL A 247 0.59 9.51 -15.64
C VAL A 247 0.06 8.81 -16.89
N LYS A 248 -1.19 9.09 -17.28
CA LYS A 248 -1.80 8.54 -18.49
C LYS A 248 -1.01 8.90 -19.75
N GLU A 249 -0.67 10.17 -19.92
CA GLU A 249 0.15 10.64 -21.05
C GLU A 249 1.53 9.97 -21.12
N ALA A 250 2.17 9.77 -19.96
CA ALA A 250 3.47 9.07 -19.90
C ALA A 250 3.34 7.62 -20.32
N LYS A 251 2.30 6.91 -19.89
CA LYS A 251 2.03 5.53 -20.30
C LYS A 251 1.74 5.42 -21.80
N GLU A 252 0.99 6.36 -22.36
CA GLU A 252 0.73 6.43 -23.80
C GLU A 252 2.02 6.63 -24.61
N LYS A 253 3.02 7.27 -24.02
CA LYS A 253 4.38 7.41 -24.59
C LYS A 253 5.29 6.21 -24.31
N GLY A 254 4.76 5.15 -23.68
CA GLY A 254 5.49 3.90 -23.39
C GLY A 254 6.37 3.94 -22.14
N ALA A 255 6.17 4.90 -21.25
CA ALA A 255 6.89 4.93 -19.97
C ALA A 255 6.45 3.77 -19.05
N ASN A 256 7.39 3.23 -18.29
CA ASN A 256 7.14 2.21 -17.28
C ASN A 256 6.79 2.88 -15.94
N VAL A 257 5.65 3.57 -15.92
CA VAL A 257 5.14 4.29 -14.76
C VAL A 257 3.99 3.51 -14.14
N TYR A 258 4.03 3.35 -12.83
CA TYR A 258 2.96 2.90 -11.97
C TYR A 258 2.43 4.09 -11.17
N ALA A 259 1.21 4.00 -10.68
CA ALA A 259 0.65 4.98 -9.75
C ALA A 259 -0.16 4.28 -8.67
N GLU A 260 -0.06 4.81 -7.45
CA GLU A 260 -0.81 4.35 -6.29
C GLU A 260 -2.00 5.28 -6.00
N ALA A 261 -3.13 4.71 -5.58
CA ALA A 261 -4.19 5.45 -4.91
C ALA A 261 -4.38 4.91 -3.50
N SER A 262 -4.42 5.81 -2.52
CA SER A 262 -4.72 5.40 -1.15
C SER A 262 -6.24 5.34 -0.92
N PRO A 263 -6.72 4.41 -0.06
CA PRO A 263 -8.15 4.27 0.22
C PRO A 263 -8.83 5.56 0.65
N HIS A 264 -8.15 6.41 1.41
CA HIS A 264 -8.71 7.70 1.82
C HIS A 264 -8.89 8.69 0.66
N HIS A 265 -8.05 8.63 -0.39
CA HIS A 265 -8.17 9.51 -1.55
C HIS A 265 -9.32 9.14 -2.51
N PHE A 266 -9.72 7.87 -2.58
CA PHE A 266 -10.92 7.51 -3.35
C PHE A 266 -12.21 7.50 -2.52
N THR A 267 -12.12 7.61 -1.19
CA THR A 267 -13.28 7.58 -0.27
C THR A 267 -13.69 8.96 0.20
N LEU A 268 -12.74 9.82 0.57
CA LEU A 268 -12.95 11.11 1.22
C LEU A 268 -12.61 12.29 0.32
N THR A 269 -13.16 13.45 0.67
CA THR A 269 -12.84 14.75 0.07
C THR A 269 -12.33 15.72 1.12
N GLU A 270 -11.94 16.94 0.70
CA GLU A 270 -11.45 18.00 1.60
C GLU A 270 -12.44 18.34 2.73
N GLU A 271 -13.76 18.15 2.51
CA GLU A 271 -14.77 18.38 3.53
C GLU A 271 -14.60 17.47 4.76
N ALA A 272 -13.94 16.33 4.62
CA ALA A 272 -13.65 15.45 5.75
C ALA A 272 -12.85 16.16 6.87
N VAL A 273 -12.04 17.15 6.53
CA VAL A 273 -11.30 17.95 7.52
C VAL A 273 -12.25 18.70 8.46
N LEU A 274 -13.38 19.21 7.94
CA LEU A 274 -14.39 19.90 8.77
C LEU A 274 -15.06 18.93 9.77
N LYS A 275 -15.17 17.67 9.43
CA LYS A 275 -15.83 16.65 10.28
C LYS A 275 -14.86 15.96 11.24
N TYR A 276 -13.67 15.60 10.75
CA TYR A 276 -12.73 14.74 11.46
C TYR A 276 -11.49 15.50 11.97
N GLY A 277 -11.32 16.78 11.60
CA GLY A 277 -10.18 17.59 12.03
C GLY A 277 -8.85 16.96 11.63
N THR A 278 -7.96 16.83 12.60
CA THR A 278 -6.61 16.27 12.39
C THR A 278 -6.58 14.83 11.91
N LEU A 279 -7.63 14.05 12.16
CA LEU A 279 -7.76 12.68 11.64
C LEU A 279 -7.97 12.65 10.11
N ALA A 280 -8.33 13.78 9.49
CA ALA A 280 -8.42 13.93 8.04
C ALA A 280 -7.30 14.80 7.46
N ARG A 281 -6.27 15.11 8.28
CA ARG A 281 -5.06 15.78 7.82
C ARG A 281 -4.11 14.77 7.17
N MET A 282 -3.93 14.89 5.85
CA MET A 282 -3.15 13.98 4.99
C MET A 282 -2.09 14.72 4.21
N ASN A 283 -1.08 14.01 3.73
CA ASN A 283 -0.09 14.54 2.80
C ASN A 283 0.26 13.49 1.75
N PRO A 284 -0.17 13.68 0.48
CA PRO A 284 -0.92 14.81 -0.07
C PRO A 284 -2.32 14.93 0.55
N PRO A 285 -2.91 16.15 0.58
CA PRO A 285 -4.20 16.36 1.23
C PRO A 285 -5.34 15.70 0.46
N LEU A 286 -6.43 15.43 1.19
CA LEU A 286 -7.72 15.09 0.58
C LEU A 286 -8.15 16.27 -0.32
N ARG A 287 -8.52 15.97 -1.57
CA ARG A 287 -8.83 16.97 -2.58
C ARG A 287 -10.35 17.15 -2.78
N THR A 288 -10.72 17.76 -3.88
CA THR A 288 -12.10 18.01 -4.26
C THR A 288 -12.83 16.71 -4.68
N GLU A 289 -14.15 16.76 -4.76
CA GLU A 289 -14.93 15.65 -5.32
C GLU A 289 -14.57 15.38 -6.78
N GLU A 290 -14.23 16.40 -7.56
CA GLU A 290 -13.76 16.24 -8.94
C GLU A 290 -12.47 15.43 -8.99
N ASP A 291 -11.48 15.75 -8.14
CA ASP A 291 -10.23 14.98 -8.03
C ASP A 291 -10.51 13.54 -7.61
N ARG A 292 -11.36 13.33 -6.60
CA ARG A 292 -11.75 12.00 -6.13
C ARG A 292 -12.34 11.15 -7.27
N GLN A 293 -13.24 11.72 -8.07
CA GLN A 293 -13.83 11.04 -9.24
C GLN A 293 -12.78 10.74 -10.31
N ARG A 294 -11.79 11.62 -10.49
CA ARG A 294 -10.67 11.39 -11.41
C ARG A 294 -9.77 10.25 -10.97
N ILE A 295 -9.53 10.11 -9.67
CA ILE A 295 -8.80 8.96 -9.10
C ILE A 295 -9.59 7.67 -9.34
N ILE A 296 -10.89 7.63 -9.03
CA ILE A 296 -11.75 6.47 -9.28
C ILE A 296 -11.72 6.08 -10.76
N LYS A 297 -11.82 7.07 -11.66
CA LYS A 297 -11.71 6.83 -13.09
C LYS A 297 -10.33 6.29 -13.49
N GLY A 298 -9.27 6.82 -12.91
CA GLY A 298 -7.91 6.30 -13.12
C GLY A 298 -7.77 4.83 -12.70
N LEU A 299 -8.40 4.44 -11.58
CA LEU A 299 -8.48 3.04 -11.14
C LEU A 299 -9.28 2.18 -12.12
N GLN A 300 -10.40 2.68 -12.65
CA GLN A 300 -11.23 1.95 -13.63
C GLN A 300 -10.51 1.72 -14.96
N GLU A 301 -9.80 2.73 -15.45
CA GLU A 301 -9.11 2.70 -16.75
C GLU A 301 -7.75 2.01 -16.68
N GLY A 302 -7.24 1.70 -15.49
CA GLY A 302 -5.91 1.11 -15.30
C GLY A 302 -4.76 2.13 -15.43
N THR A 303 -5.05 3.43 -15.40
CA THR A 303 -4.04 4.48 -15.26
C THR A 303 -3.38 4.44 -13.89
N ILE A 304 -4.19 4.15 -12.86
CA ILE A 304 -3.75 3.85 -11.50
C ILE A 304 -3.88 2.34 -11.31
N GLU A 305 -2.76 1.65 -11.17
CA GLU A 305 -2.74 0.19 -11.09
C GLU A 305 -2.76 -0.35 -9.66
N ILE A 306 -2.37 0.46 -8.68
CA ILE A 306 -2.09 -0.02 -7.33
C ILE A 306 -3.00 0.71 -6.33
N ILE A 307 -3.55 -0.04 -5.39
CA ILE A 307 -4.10 0.49 -4.16
C ILE A 307 -3.10 0.20 -3.06
N ALA A 308 -2.48 1.26 -2.52
CA ALA A 308 -1.55 1.22 -1.41
C ALA A 308 -2.04 2.12 -0.29
N THR A 309 -1.82 1.76 0.97
CA THR A 309 -2.55 2.41 2.07
C THR A 309 -1.95 3.73 2.52
N ASP A 310 -0.66 3.93 2.34
CA ASP A 310 0.09 4.95 3.07
C ASP A 310 -0.24 4.88 4.57
N HIS A 311 -0.20 3.65 5.12
CA HIS A 311 -0.44 3.41 6.55
C HIS A 311 0.58 4.20 7.36
N ALA A 312 0.13 5.32 7.93
CA ALA A 312 0.97 6.32 8.60
C ALA A 312 0.53 6.54 10.06
N PRO A 313 0.91 5.63 10.96
CA PRO A 313 0.56 5.71 12.38
C PRO A 313 1.14 6.95 13.07
N HIS A 314 0.31 7.59 13.90
CA HIS A 314 0.67 8.69 14.79
C HIS A 314 0.03 8.50 16.15
N SER A 315 0.72 8.91 17.21
CA SER A 315 0.17 8.79 18.56
C SER A 315 -1.03 9.71 18.76
N LYS A 316 -1.88 9.37 19.73
CA LYS A 316 -3.03 10.19 20.08
C LYS A 316 -2.60 11.62 20.45
N GLU A 317 -1.54 11.75 21.24
CA GLU A 317 -0.99 13.03 21.67
C GLU A 317 -0.53 13.91 20.50
N GLU A 318 -0.02 13.29 19.44
CA GLU A 318 0.37 14.00 18.23
C GLU A 318 -0.85 14.48 17.43
N LYS A 319 -1.88 13.64 17.32
CA LYS A 319 -3.11 13.98 16.56
C LYS A 319 -4.06 14.90 17.34
N ASP A 320 -3.96 14.95 18.66
CA ASP A 320 -4.73 15.88 19.51
C ASP A 320 -4.21 17.34 19.46
N LYS A 321 -3.08 17.59 18.80
CA LYS A 321 -2.56 18.94 18.58
C LYS A 321 -3.46 19.76 17.64
N PRO A 322 -3.33 21.10 17.65
CA PRO A 322 -3.99 21.94 16.64
C PRO A 322 -3.70 21.49 15.20
N LEU A 323 -4.62 21.80 14.28
CA LEU A 323 -4.54 21.35 12.89
C LEU A 323 -3.22 21.69 12.20
N ASP A 324 -2.63 22.83 12.50
CA ASP A 324 -1.36 23.29 11.93
C ASP A 324 -0.11 22.64 12.55
N GLN A 325 -0.27 21.92 13.68
CA GLN A 325 0.83 21.27 14.41
C GLN A 325 0.75 19.74 14.40
N ALA A 326 -0.45 19.18 14.18
CA ALA A 326 -0.61 17.74 14.11
C ALA A 326 0.09 17.18 12.87
N PRO A 327 0.74 16.01 12.95
CA PRO A 327 1.31 15.38 11.76
C PRO A 327 0.23 14.90 10.79
N SER A 328 0.56 14.88 9.49
CA SER A 328 -0.28 14.31 8.44
C SER A 328 -0.19 12.78 8.44
N GLY A 329 -1.29 12.12 8.07
CA GLY A 329 -1.36 10.66 7.92
C GLY A 329 -2.42 10.00 8.79
N ILE A 330 -2.81 8.80 8.36
CA ILE A 330 -3.78 7.93 9.05
C ILE A 330 -3.30 6.48 9.08
N THR A 331 -3.89 5.70 9.99
CA THR A 331 -3.82 4.24 9.90
C THR A 331 -4.83 3.75 8.86
N GLY A 332 -4.42 2.94 7.89
CA GLY A 332 -5.25 2.55 6.75
C GLY A 332 -5.25 1.05 6.44
N ILE A 333 -4.24 0.31 6.89
CA ILE A 333 -4.01 -1.06 6.42
C ILE A 333 -5.12 -2.04 6.83
N GLU A 334 -5.71 -1.88 8.01
CA GLU A 334 -6.78 -2.77 8.52
C GLU A 334 -8.15 -2.54 7.84
N THR A 335 -8.33 -1.40 7.16
CA THR A 335 -9.60 -1.04 6.52
C THR A 335 -9.55 -1.00 5.00
N SER A 336 -8.38 -1.19 4.41
CA SER A 336 -8.14 -0.98 2.98
C SER A 336 -9.02 -1.86 2.08
N LEU A 337 -9.03 -3.18 2.31
CA LEU A 337 -9.86 -4.11 1.54
C LEU A 337 -11.35 -3.76 1.69
N ALA A 338 -11.81 -3.54 2.91
CA ALA A 338 -13.21 -3.24 3.19
C ALA A 338 -13.66 -1.90 2.58
N LEU A 339 -12.80 -0.88 2.57
CA LEU A 339 -13.05 0.37 1.84
C LEU A 339 -13.11 0.14 0.33
N GLY A 340 -12.22 -0.69 -0.22
CA GLY A 340 -12.26 -1.09 -1.63
C GLY A 340 -13.56 -1.80 -2.00
N VAL A 341 -14.01 -2.75 -1.17
CA VAL A 341 -15.29 -3.45 -1.37
C VAL A 341 -16.46 -2.47 -1.28
N THR A 342 -16.54 -1.67 -0.21
CA THR A 342 -17.69 -0.78 0.05
C THR A 342 -17.74 0.40 -0.92
N GLU A 343 -16.61 1.05 -1.19
CA GLU A 343 -16.57 2.30 -1.93
C GLU A 343 -16.38 2.12 -3.45
N LEU A 344 -15.76 1.02 -3.87
CA LEU A 344 -15.47 0.79 -5.29
C LEU A 344 -16.32 -0.34 -5.88
N VAL A 345 -16.42 -1.50 -5.20
CA VAL A 345 -17.12 -2.66 -5.76
C VAL A 345 -18.64 -2.51 -5.60
N GLU A 346 -19.14 -2.23 -4.39
CA GLU A 346 -20.59 -2.08 -4.16
C GLU A 346 -21.19 -0.91 -4.94
N LYS A 347 -20.43 0.17 -5.13
CA LYS A 347 -20.85 1.32 -5.93
C LYS A 347 -20.72 1.08 -7.43
N GLY A 348 -20.25 -0.09 -7.86
CA GLY A 348 -20.15 -0.46 -9.27
C GLY A 348 -19.03 0.21 -10.05
N TYR A 349 -18.05 0.79 -9.37
CA TYR A 349 -16.88 1.39 -10.03
C TYR A 349 -15.88 0.33 -10.50
N LEU A 350 -15.64 -0.72 -9.71
CA LEU A 350 -14.78 -1.85 -10.05
C LEU A 350 -15.53 -3.17 -9.85
N SER A 351 -15.13 -4.20 -10.60
CA SER A 351 -15.44 -5.57 -10.22
C SER A 351 -14.54 -6.02 -9.06
N MET A 352 -14.92 -7.08 -8.35
CA MET A 352 -14.08 -7.68 -7.30
C MET A 352 -12.72 -8.11 -7.86
N MET A 353 -12.69 -8.69 -9.06
CA MET A 353 -11.45 -9.08 -9.72
C MET A 353 -10.51 -7.90 -9.97
N GLN A 354 -11.06 -6.77 -10.42
CA GLN A 354 -10.28 -5.54 -10.63
C GLN A 354 -9.77 -4.93 -9.32
N LEU A 355 -10.56 -4.99 -8.24
CA LEU A 355 -10.08 -4.57 -6.91
C LEU A 355 -8.91 -5.43 -6.46
N LEU A 356 -9.06 -6.75 -6.52
CA LEU A 356 -8.02 -7.69 -6.11
C LEU A 356 -6.76 -7.58 -6.97
N GLU A 357 -6.89 -7.34 -8.28
CA GLU A 357 -5.74 -7.09 -9.17
C GLU A 357 -4.84 -5.97 -8.66
N LYS A 358 -5.45 -4.86 -8.18
CA LYS A 358 -4.75 -3.67 -7.67
C LYS A 358 -4.11 -3.86 -6.30
N MET A 359 -4.53 -4.87 -5.57
CA MET A 359 -4.05 -5.19 -4.22
C MET A 359 -3.20 -6.47 -4.17
N THR A 360 -2.94 -7.13 -5.31
CA THR A 360 -2.20 -8.39 -5.38
C THR A 360 -1.15 -8.39 -6.49
N ILE A 361 -1.56 -8.71 -7.73
CA ILE A 361 -0.61 -8.93 -8.82
C ILE A 361 0.05 -7.64 -9.33
N ASN A 362 -0.64 -6.50 -9.30
CA ASN A 362 -0.05 -5.25 -9.79
C ASN A 362 1.08 -4.75 -8.87
N PRO A 363 0.92 -4.66 -7.53
CA PRO A 363 2.04 -4.35 -6.64
C PRO A 363 3.14 -5.42 -6.69
N ALA A 364 2.81 -6.70 -6.89
CA ALA A 364 3.80 -7.76 -7.08
C ALA A 364 4.65 -7.54 -8.35
N LYS A 365 4.04 -7.10 -9.45
CA LYS A 365 4.76 -6.77 -10.69
C LYS A 365 5.69 -5.58 -10.52
N LEU A 366 5.28 -4.56 -9.76
CA LEU A 366 6.12 -3.39 -9.47
C LEU A 366 7.46 -3.82 -8.84
N TYR A 367 7.40 -4.72 -7.85
CA TYR A 367 8.56 -5.19 -7.10
C TYR A 367 9.17 -6.51 -7.58
N ASN A 368 8.73 -7.06 -8.73
CA ASN A 368 9.17 -8.37 -9.25
C ASN A 368 8.97 -9.51 -8.24
N MET A 369 7.88 -9.49 -7.46
CA MET A 369 7.59 -10.48 -6.43
C MET A 369 7.02 -11.77 -7.02
N GLU A 370 7.31 -12.90 -6.37
CA GLU A 370 6.69 -14.21 -6.65
C GLU A 370 5.25 -14.30 -6.12
N GLN A 371 4.91 -13.50 -5.12
CA GLN A 371 3.62 -13.36 -4.46
C GLN A 371 2.53 -12.78 -5.38
N GLY A 372 1.34 -12.60 -4.86
CA GLY A 372 0.23 -11.92 -5.55
C GLY A 372 -0.53 -12.77 -6.55
N ARG A 373 -0.40 -14.11 -6.49
CA ARG A 373 -1.08 -15.06 -7.37
C ARG A 373 -1.47 -16.36 -6.67
N LEU A 374 -2.60 -16.93 -7.06
CA LEU A 374 -3.04 -18.26 -6.61
C LEU A 374 -2.85 -19.28 -7.75
N GLN A 375 -1.69 -19.90 -7.78
CA GLN A 375 -1.32 -20.91 -8.78
C GLN A 375 -0.52 -22.02 -8.11
N GLU A 376 -0.65 -23.24 -8.63
CA GLU A 376 0.10 -24.40 -8.12
C GLU A 376 1.61 -24.16 -8.19
N GLY A 377 2.31 -24.50 -7.12
CA GLY A 377 3.74 -24.26 -6.94
C GLY A 377 4.12 -22.85 -6.48
N LYS A 378 3.19 -21.88 -6.42
CA LYS A 378 3.42 -20.53 -5.92
C LYS A 378 3.34 -20.47 -4.39
N PRO A 379 3.79 -19.36 -3.76
CA PRO A 379 3.71 -19.19 -2.31
C PRO A 379 2.30 -19.41 -1.77
N ALA A 380 2.21 -20.10 -0.62
CA ALA A 380 0.96 -20.32 0.09
C ALA A 380 0.54 -19.05 0.89
N ASP A 381 0.33 -17.97 0.16
CA ASP A 381 -0.13 -16.67 0.64
C ASP A 381 -1.57 -16.46 0.20
N VAL A 382 -2.51 -16.55 1.15
CA VAL A 382 -3.95 -16.53 0.86
C VAL A 382 -4.68 -15.62 1.84
N VAL A 383 -5.58 -14.81 1.34
CA VAL A 383 -6.58 -14.13 2.16
C VAL A 383 -7.94 -14.77 1.92
N LEU A 384 -8.66 -15.05 3.01
CA LEU A 384 -10.07 -15.46 2.97
C LEU A 384 -10.91 -14.34 3.59
N PHE A 385 -11.89 -13.85 2.87
CA PHE A 385 -12.78 -12.80 3.36
C PHE A 385 -14.22 -13.05 2.91
N ASP A 386 -15.17 -12.61 3.75
CA ASP A 386 -16.59 -12.58 3.41
C ASP A 386 -16.91 -11.23 2.77
N PRO A 387 -17.23 -11.18 1.46
CA PRO A 387 -17.48 -9.92 0.76
C PRO A 387 -18.78 -9.23 1.19
N GLU A 388 -19.74 -9.97 1.77
CA GLU A 388 -21.06 -9.46 2.16
C GLU A 388 -21.18 -9.12 3.65
N GLU A 389 -20.26 -9.64 4.49
CA GLU A 389 -20.31 -9.38 5.92
C GLU A 389 -20.05 -7.89 6.22
N GLU A 390 -21.06 -7.23 6.79
CA GLU A 390 -20.94 -5.86 7.31
C GLU A 390 -20.35 -5.90 8.73
N TRP A 391 -19.36 -5.05 8.96
CA TRP A 391 -18.72 -4.91 10.25
C TRP A 391 -18.43 -3.44 10.56
N GLU A 392 -18.30 -3.11 11.84
CA GLU A 392 -18.00 -1.76 12.30
C GLU A 392 -16.52 -1.66 12.68
N VAL A 393 -15.85 -0.61 12.21
CA VAL A 393 -14.45 -0.30 12.55
C VAL A 393 -14.39 0.19 14.00
N LYS A 394 -13.95 -0.66 14.94
CA LYS A 394 -13.91 -0.36 16.38
C LYS A 394 -12.55 -0.58 17.03
N GLU A 395 -11.89 -1.63 16.63
CA GLU A 395 -10.65 -2.11 17.24
C GLU A 395 -9.54 -2.13 16.21
N TYR A 396 -8.33 -1.90 16.65
CA TYR A 396 -7.13 -1.89 15.83
C TYR A 396 -6.04 -2.77 16.45
N LYS A 397 -5.30 -3.49 15.62
CA LYS A 397 -4.06 -4.17 16.01
C LYS A 397 -2.85 -3.25 15.88
N SER A 398 -2.94 -2.24 15.02
CA SER A 398 -1.99 -1.14 15.00
C SER A 398 -1.91 -0.49 16.38
N LYS A 399 -0.73 -0.09 16.78
CA LYS A 399 -0.49 0.64 18.03
C LYS A 399 -1.21 1.99 18.04
N ALA A 400 -1.34 2.61 16.87
CA ALA A 400 -2.06 3.87 16.68
C ALA A 400 -3.47 3.63 16.13
N THR A 401 -4.37 4.56 16.46
CA THR A 401 -5.78 4.52 16.06
C THR A 401 -6.24 5.78 15.34
N ASN A 402 -5.29 6.48 14.70
CA ASN A 402 -5.54 7.74 14.01
C ASN A 402 -6.22 7.53 12.65
N SER A 403 -7.50 7.15 12.70
CA SER A 403 -8.31 6.91 11.50
C SER A 403 -9.64 7.68 11.53
N PRO A 404 -10.03 8.35 10.43
CA PRO A 404 -11.35 8.96 10.30
C PRO A 404 -12.45 7.92 10.11
N PHE A 405 -12.10 6.67 9.83
CA PHE A 405 -13.04 5.57 9.55
C PHE A 405 -13.52 4.86 10.81
N THR A 406 -13.03 5.20 12.00
CA THR A 406 -13.53 4.65 13.27
C THR A 406 -15.03 4.88 13.38
N GLY A 407 -15.78 3.80 13.65
CA GLY A 407 -17.25 3.81 13.72
C GLY A 407 -17.94 3.64 12.36
N TRP A 408 -17.21 3.58 11.26
CA TRP A 408 -17.82 3.28 9.97
C TRP A 408 -18.23 1.81 9.88
N LYS A 409 -19.34 1.57 9.19
CA LYS A 409 -19.77 0.23 8.80
C LYS A 409 -19.29 -0.04 7.39
N LEU A 410 -18.51 -1.10 7.23
CA LEU A 410 -17.91 -1.49 5.97
C LEU A 410 -18.26 -2.94 5.66
N LYS A 411 -18.31 -3.31 4.40
CA LYS A 411 -18.40 -4.68 3.92
C LYS A 411 -17.01 -5.24 3.56
N GLY A 412 -16.92 -6.56 3.51
CA GLY A 412 -15.66 -7.23 3.17
C GLY A 412 -14.82 -7.52 4.41
N LYS A 413 -15.27 -8.49 5.23
CA LYS A 413 -14.58 -8.87 6.47
C LYS A 413 -13.55 -9.95 6.22
N VAL A 414 -12.28 -9.67 6.50
CA VAL A 414 -11.21 -10.68 6.50
C VAL A 414 -11.48 -11.70 7.62
N LYS A 415 -11.41 -12.98 7.27
CA LYS A 415 -11.65 -14.11 8.17
C LYS A 415 -10.37 -14.88 8.45
N TYR A 416 -9.50 -15.03 7.46
CA TYR A 416 -8.21 -15.70 7.59
C TYR A 416 -7.17 -15.00 6.72
N THR A 417 -5.98 -14.88 7.26
CA THR A 417 -4.78 -14.53 6.54
C THR A 417 -3.78 -15.66 6.69
N ILE A 418 -3.34 -16.21 5.57
CA ILE A 418 -2.39 -17.33 5.53
C ILE A 418 -1.14 -16.82 4.82
N CYS A 419 0.00 -16.86 5.48
CA CYS A 419 1.28 -16.44 4.93
C CYS A 419 2.30 -17.58 5.05
N ASP A 420 2.94 -17.92 3.94
CA ASP A 420 3.84 -19.08 3.87
C ASP A 420 3.21 -20.37 4.45
N GLY A 421 1.90 -20.59 4.18
CA GLY A 421 1.16 -21.75 4.68
C GLY A 421 0.85 -21.75 6.18
N LYS A 422 1.07 -20.63 6.86
CA LYS A 422 0.75 -20.48 8.28
C LYS A 422 -0.49 -19.61 8.46
N ILE A 423 -1.47 -20.12 9.21
CA ILE A 423 -2.68 -19.36 9.54
C ILE A 423 -2.33 -18.35 10.65
N ILE A 424 -2.63 -17.09 10.40
CA ILE A 424 -2.45 -16.01 11.36
C ILE A 424 -3.79 -15.76 12.07
N GLU A 425 -3.81 -15.83 13.39
CA GLU A 425 -4.99 -15.45 14.20
C GLU A 425 -5.20 -13.94 14.14
N LEU A 426 -6.40 -13.51 13.73
CA LEU A 426 -6.79 -12.10 13.52
C LEU A 426 -7.37 -11.46 14.78
#